data_570e8209188dec87fb63feb5aa35b558
#
_entry.id   570e8209188dec87fb63feb5aa35b558
#
_cell.length_a   1.000
_cell.length_b   1.000
_cell.length_c   1.000
_cell.angle_alpha   90.00
_cell.angle_beta   90.00
_cell.angle_gamma   90.00
#
_symmetry.space_group_name_H-M   'P 1'
#
loop_
_entity.id
_entity.type
_entity.pdbx_description
1 polymer ?
#
loop_
_entity_poly.entity_id
_entity_poly.type
_entity_poly.pdbx_seq_one_letter_code
_entity_poly.pdbx_strand_id
1 'polypeptide(L)'
;DNVAVGNKGGQFIVDNVDEGAQVAIIEGKSGNQSSEDRAEGARKAFEDGGLDIIGSQAADWDRQTALDVATTYIQQNPDLKGIYCCNDGMALGAIQAVINADKVGEILVVGTDGDTEAVESIAAEQLSATVAQDPAQIGASSLDLLIDAVENGTTAEVGTFPEKTPIDSVLITAENAADYQ
;
A
#
# COMPACT_ATOMS: atom_id res chain seq x y z
N ASP A 1 -5.43 -10.06 -3.64
CA ASP A 1 -5.63 -9.21 -4.84
C ASP A 1 -4.90 -7.87 -4.65
N ASN A 2 -3.71 -7.72 -5.28
CA ASN A 2 -2.86 -6.54 -5.10
C ASN A 2 -3.48 -5.25 -5.68
N VAL A 3 -4.28 -5.34 -6.73
CA VAL A 3 -5.01 -4.17 -7.27
C VAL A 3 -6.03 -3.68 -6.24
N ALA A 4 -6.79 -4.60 -5.62
CA ALA A 4 -7.74 -4.24 -4.57
C ALA A 4 -7.06 -3.65 -3.32
N VAL A 5 -5.86 -4.16 -2.97
CA VAL A 5 -5.03 -3.63 -1.87
C VAL A 5 -4.61 -2.19 -2.16
N GLY A 6 -4.05 -1.93 -3.33
CA GLY A 6 -3.66 -0.58 -3.75
C GLY A 6 -4.84 0.38 -3.81
N ASN A 7 -5.98 -0.08 -4.35
CA ASN A 7 -7.20 0.71 -4.41
C ASN A 7 -7.71 1.10 -3.00
N LYS A 8 -7.70 0.15 -2.04
CA LYS A 8 -8.12 0.42 -0.66
C LYS A 8 -7.24 1.48 0.02
N GLY A 9 -5.92 1.41 -0.16
CA GLY A 9 -4.99 2.42 0.38
C GLY A 9 -5.14 3.78 -0.30
N GLY A 10 -5.31 3.80 -1.62
CA GLY A 10 -5.58 5.02 -2.38
C GLY A 10 -6.91 5.64 -1.99
N GLN A 11 -7.97 4.84 -1.81
CA GLN A 11 -9.29 5.31 -1.41
C GLN A 11 -9.26 5.98 -0.03
N PHE A 12 -8.47 5.46 0.92
CA PHE A 12 -8.29 6.13 2.20
C PHE A 12 -7.77 7.56 2.05
N ILE A 13 -6.82 7.80 1.14
CA ILE A 13 -6.34 9.16 0.86
C ILE A 13 -7.45 9.99 0.24
N VAL A 14 -8.17 9.48 -0.77
CA VAL A 14 -9.30 10.16 -1.41
C VAL A 14 -10.35 10.62 -0.40
N ASP A 15 -10.70 9.75 0.55
CA ASP A 15 -11.73 10.03 1.55
C ASP A 15 -11.31 11.10 2.60
N ASN A 16 -10.00 11.43 2.65
CA ASN A 16 -9.44 12.31 3.68
C ASN A 16 -8.73 13.57 3.12
N VAL A 17 -8.85 13.83 1.81
CA VAL A 17 -8.33 15.05 1.18
C VAL A 17 -9.40 15.70 0.30
N ASP A 18 -9.21 16.96 -0.06
CA ASP A 18 -10.12 17.66 -0.97
C ASP A 18 -9.94 17.20 -2.43
N GLU A 19 -11.01 17.30 -3.24
CA GLU A 19 -10.96 17.07 -4.68
C GLU A 19 -9.90 17.99 -5.32
N GLY A 20 -9.10 17.43 -6.24
CA GLY A 20 -7.98 18.13 -6.87
C GLY A 20 -6.72 18.21 -6.03
N ALA A 21 -6.69 17.61 -4.83
CA ALA A 21 -5.49 17.55 -4.00
C ALA A 21 -4.34 16.82 -4.72
N GLN A 22 -3.12 17.31 -4.53
CA GLN A 22 -1.90 16.70 -5.07
C GLN A 22 -1.53 15.43 -4.29
N VAL A 23 -1.29 14.35 -5.02
CA VAL A 23 -0.89 13.07 -4.44
C VAL A 23 0.25 12.43 -5.23
N ALA A 24 1.01 11.55 -4.58
CA ALA A 24 2.10 10.81 -5.20
C ALA A 24 2.01 9.31 -4.90
N ILE A 25 2.66 8.50 -5.74
CA ILE A 25 2.81 7.05 -5.55
C ILE A 25 4.30 6.73 -5.45
N ILE A 26 4.69 5.93 -4.44
CA ILE A 26 6.02 5.34 -4.32
C ILE A 26 5.87 3.85 -4.60
N GLU A 27 6.38 3.46 -5.78
CA GLU A 27 6.28 2.11 -6.28
C GLU A 27 7.38 1.21 -5.70
N GLY A 28 7.16 -0.10 -5.69
CA GLY A 28 8.18 -1.08 -5.39
C GLY A 28 9.19 -1.20 -6.52
N LYS A 29 9.59 -2.44 -6.81
CA LYS A 29 10.57 -2.72 -7.86
C LYS A 29 9.89 -2.77 -9.22
N SER A 30 10.46 -2.04 -10.20
CA SER A 30 10.00 -2.08 -11.59
C SER A 30 10.02 -3.51 -12.16
N GLY A 31 8.96 -3.89 -12.86
CA GLY A 31 8.78 -5.24 -13.42
C GLY A 31 8.32 -6.28 -12.38
N ASN A 32 8.06 -5.89 -11.14
CA ASN A 32 7.46 -6.76 -10.14
C ASN A 32 5.93 -6.61 -10.15
N GLN A 33 5.22 -7.71 -10.38
CA GLN A 33 3.76 -7.71 -10.54
C GLN A 33 3.03 -7.12 -9.33
N SER A 34 3.47 -7.43 -8.10
CA SER A 34 2.83 -6.86 -6.90
C SER A 34 3.00 -5.34 -6.81
N SER A 35 4.14 -4.81 -7.29
CA SER A 35 4.38 -3.37 -7.36
C SER A 35 3.43 -2.71 -8.36
N GLU A 36 3.36 -3.28 -9.56
CA GLU A 36 2.52 -2.77 -10.65
C GLU A 36 1.04 -2.81 -10.26
N ASP A 37 0.55 -3.93 -9.75
CA ASP A 37 -0.85 -4.10 -9.34
C ASP A 37 -1.24 -3.12 -8.22
N ARG A 38 -0.40 -2.96 -7.19
CA ARG A 38 -0.67 -2.04 -6.07
C ARG A 38 -0.66 -0.59 -6.54
N ALA A 39 0.32 -0.21 -7.37
CA ALA A 39 0.38 1.14 -7.94
C ALA A 39 -0.80 1.43 -8.87
N GLU A 40 -1.22 0.45 -9.69
CA GLU A 40 -2.41 0.56 -10.55
C GLU A 40 -3.67 0.78 -9.71
N GLY A 41 -3.85 -0.01 -8.64
CA GLY A 41 -5.00 0.13 -7.74
C GLY A 41 -5.09 1.50 -7.09
N ALA A 42 -3.97 2.01 -6.57
CA ALA A 42 -3.92 3.34 -5.96
C ALA A 42 -4.15 4.45 -6.99
N ARG A 43 -3.53 4.34 -8.17
CA ARG A 43 -3.73 5.28 -9.28
C ARG A 43 -5.20 5.36 -9.67
N LYS A 44 -5.86 4.21 -9.83
CA LYS A 44 -7.27 4.17 -10.15
C LYS A 44 -8.14 4.85 -9.10
N ALA A 45 -7.86 4.64 -7.82
CA ALA A 45 -8.58 5.32 -6.75
C ALA A 45 -8.40 6.84 -6.83
N PHE A 46 -7.18 7.32 -7.05
CA PHE A 46 -6.87 8.74 -7.20
C PHE A 46 -7.56 9.37 -8.41
N GLU A 47 -7.53 8.71 -9.57
CA GLU A 47 -8.18 9.17 -10.79
C GLU A 47 -9.71 9.23 -10.63
N ASP A 48 -10.31 8.17 -10.09
CA ASP A 48 -11.76 8.11 -9.82
C ASP A 48 -12.18 9.16 -8.76
N GLY A 49 -11.31 9.47 -7.80
CA GLY A 49 -11.50 10.49 -6.77
C GLY A 49 -11.18 11.92 -7.22
N GLY A 50 -10.75 12.12 -8.46
CA GLY A 50 -10.45 13.44 -9.01
C GLY A 50 -9.21 14.10 -8.42
N LEU A 51 -8.23 13.32 -7.92
CA LEU A 51 -6.99 13.84 -7.36
C LEU A 51 -5.93 14.09 -8.46
N ASP A 52 -5.00 15.02 -8.19
CA ASP A 52 -3.88 15.35 -9.07
C ASP A 52 -2.65 14.48 -8.75
N ILE A 53 -2.35 13.49 -9.58
CA ILE A 53 -1.20 12.61 -9.40
C ILE A 53 0.05 13.31 -9.91
N ILE A 54 0.84 13.91 -9.01
CA ILE A 54 2.04 14.67 -9.37
C ILE A 54 3.23 13.79 -9.75
N GLY A 55 3.18 12.50 -9.43
CA GLY A 55 4.23 11.55 -9.80
C GLY A 55 4.02 10.14 -9.25
N SER A 56 4.69 9.20 -9.90
CA SER A 56 4.77 7.79 -9.50
C SER A 56 6.20 7.33 -9.76
N GLN A 57 6.94 6.94 -8.71
CA GLN A 57 8.36 6.61 -8.82
C GLN A 57 8.71 5.35 -8.03
N ALA A 58 9.53 4.49 -8.65
CA ALA A 58 10.04 3.29 -8.00
C ALA A 58 11.08 3.63 -6.92
N ALA A 59 10.96 2.94 -5.78
CA ALA A 59 11.94 2.97 -4.70
C ALA A 59 12.45 1.57 -4.36
N ASP A 60 12.25 0.58 -5.24
CA ASP A 60 12.84 -0.78 -5.19
C ASP A 60 12.62 -1.53 -3.85
N TRP A 61 11.51 -1.27 -3.15
CA TRP A 61 11.18 -1.78 -1.80
C TRP A 61 12.12 -1.27 -0.70
N ASP A 62 12.98 -0.27 -1.02
CA ASP A 62 14.00 0.25 -0.12
C ASP A 62 13.53 1.49 0.63
N ARG A 63 13.64 1.43 1.96
CA ARG A 63 13.20 2.50 2.87
C ARG A 63 13.94 3.80 2.67
N GLN A 64 15.26 3.74 2.45
CA GLN A 64 16.08 4.95 2.27
C GLN A 64 15.78 5.62 0.94
N THR A 65 15.66 4.84 -0.12
CA THR A 65 15.27 5.34 -1.44
C THR A 65 13.89 6.01 -1.39
N ALA A 66 12.92 5.41 -0.68
CA ALA A 66 11.61 6.00 -0.49
C ALA A 66 11.64 7.33 0.29
N LEU A 67 12.50 7.43 1.30
CA LEU A 67 12.73 8.69 2.02
C LEU A 67 13.24 9.78 1.07
N ASP A 68 14.21 9.46 0.21
CA ASP A 68 14.81 10.42 -0.74
C ASP A 68 13.78 10.85 -1.81
N VAL A 69 12.97 9.91 -2.31
CA VAL A 69 11.87 10.18 -3.26
C VAL A 69 10.81 11.08 -2.62
N ALA A 70 10.33 10.72 -1.42
CA ALA A 70 9.34 11.52 -0.70
C ALA A 70 9.86 12.92 -0.38
N THR A 71 11.12 13.05 0.05
CA THR A 71 11.76 14.35 0.28
C THR A 71 11.73 15.21 -0.98
N THR A 72 12.02 14.62 -2.14
CA THR A 72 11.97 15.31 -3.42
C THR A 72 10.54 15.76 -3.77
N TYR A 73 9.54 14.89 -3.60
CA TYR A 73 8.15 15.25 -3.84
C TYR A 73 7.68 16.40 -2.96
N ILE A 74 7.99 16.37 -1.66
CA ILE A 74 7.62 17.42 -0.70
C ILE A 74 8.26 18.76 -1.05
N GLN A 75 9.54 18.75 -1.46
CA GLN A 75 10.27 19.98 -1.81
C GLN A 75 9.77 20.61 -3.11
N GLN A 76 9.40 19.80 -4.08
CA GLN A 76 8.95 20.28 -5.40
C GLN A 76 7.44 20.64 -5.41
N ASN A 77 6.67 20.08 -4.50
CA ASN A 77 5.21 20.22 -4.47
C ASN A 77 4.75 20.62 -3.06
N PRO A 78 4.78 21.91 -2.72
CA PRO A 78 4.42 22.39 -1.38
C PRO A 78 2.96 22.10 -0.99
N ASP A 79 2.08 21.87 -1.98
CA ASP A 79 0.66 21.56 -1.81
C ASP A 79 0.36 20.06 -1.80
N LEU A 80 1.38 19.19 -1.74
CA LEU A 80 1.22 17.73 -1.64
C LEU A 80 0.40 17.36 -0.39
N LYS A 81 -0.61 16.50 -0.58
CA LYS A 81 -1.53 16.07 0.49
C LYS A 81 -1.50 14.59 0.81
N GLY A 82 -1.02 13.75 -0.12
CA GLY A 82 -0.99 12.31 0.12
C GLY A 82 0.12 11.58 -0.62
N ILE A 83 0.66 10.55 0.01
CA ILE A 83 1.64 9.63 -0.58
C ILE A 83 1.16 8.20 -0.31
N TYR A 84 0.91 7.44 -1.37
CA TYR A 84 0.70 5.99 -1.26
C TYR A 84 2.02 5.27 -1.53
N CYS A 85 2.36 4.31 -0.68
CA CYS A 85 3.55 3.46 -0.81
C CYS A 85 3.14 2.00 -0.99
N CYS A 86 3.73 1.33 -1.96
CA CYS A 86 3.42 -0.07 -2.28
C CYS A 86 3.83 -1.08 -1.20
N ASN A 87 4.58 -0.67 -0.16
CA ASN A 87 4.81 -1.45 1.07
C ASN A 87 5.10 -0.57 2.27
N ASP A 88 5.07 -1.15 3.47
CA ASP A 88 5.28 -0.45 4.74
C ASP A 88 6.72 0.00 4.94
N GLY A 89 7.70 -0.77 4.49
CA GLY A 89 9.09 -0.36 4.54
C GLY A 89 9.34 0.99 3.86
N MET A 90 8.77 1.18 2.67
CA MET A 90 8.82 2.46 1.95
C MET A 90 7.95 3.54 2.61
N ALA A 91 6.77 3.17 3.13
CA ALA A 91 5.91 4.11 3.85
C ALA A 91 6.60 4.68 5.10
N LEU A 92 7.36 3.86 5.82
CA LEU A 92 8.18 4.29 6.96
C LEU A 92 9.33 5.22 6.53
N GLY A 93 9.86 5.06 5.31
CA GLY A 93 10.79 6.02 4.71
C GLY A 93 10.10 7.34 4.36
N ALA A 94 8.94 7.26 3.72
CA ALA A 94 8.17 8.43 3.30
C ALA A 94 7.68 9.26 4.50
N ILE A 95 7.17 8.60 5.56
CA ILE A 95 6.74 9.35 6.76
C ILE A 95 7.91 10.02 7.46
N GLN A 96 9.11 9.43 7.42
CA GLN A 96 10.30 10.10 7.96
C GLN A 96 10.62 11.39 7.18
N ALA A 97 10.41 11.43 5.85
CA ALA A 97 10.55 12.65 5.07
C ALA A 97 9.51 13.70 5.47
N VAL A 98 8.26 13.28 5.72
CA VAL A 98 7.18 14.16 6.19
C VAL A 98 7.49 14.73 7.58
N ILE A 99 8.02 13.90 8.51
CA ILE A 99 8.48 14.33 9.84
C ILE A 99 9.61 15.36 9.70
N ASN A 100 10.61 15.09 8.86
CA ASN A 100 11.74 15.99 8.64
C ASN A 100 11.32 17.35 8.05
N ALA A 101 10.20 17.38 7.33
CA ALA A 101 9.61 18.59 6.76
C ALA A 101 8.62 19.30 7.69
N ASP A 102 8.39 18.77 8.91
CA ASP A 102 7.38 19.27 9.88
C ASP A 102 5.95 19.33 9.32
N LYS A 103 5.58 18.29 8.53
CA LYS A 103 4.29 18.21 7.82
C LYS A 103 3.42 17.02 8.26
N VAL A 104 3.67 16.46 9.44
CA VAL A 104 2.81 15.40 10.01
C VAL A 104 1.40 15.95 10.22
N GLY A 105 0.40 15.21 9.76
CA GLY A 105 -1.00 15.65 9.76
C GLY A 105 -1.40 16.57 8.60
N GLU A 106 -0.43 17.10 7.81
CA GLU A 106 -0.70 17.84 6.58
C GLU A 106 -0.60 16.97 5.33
N ILE A 107 0.29 15.97 5.35
CA ILE A 107 0.51 15.00 4.28
C ILE A 107 0.17 13.61 4.82
N LEU A 108 -0.82 12.97 4.24
CA LEU A 108 -1.17 11.59 4.55
C LEU A 108 -0.16 10.63 3.92
N VAL A 109 0.31 9.66 4.69
CA VAL A 109 1.15 8.57 4.17
C VAL A 109 0.48 7.24 4.45
N VAL A 110 0.28 6.46 3.39
CA VAL A 110 -0.37 5.14 3.47
C VAL A 110 0.57 4.07 2.96
N GLY A 111 0.73 3.02 3.76
CA GLY A 111 1.52 1.84 3.44
C GLY A 111 0.69 0.63 3.01
N THR A 112 1.38 -0.48 2.88
CA THR A 112 0.80 -1.80 2.58
C THR A 112 1.65 -2.86 3.27
N ASP A 113 1.06 -3.86 3.79
CA ASP A 113 1.45 -5.15 4.37
C ASP A 113 0.96 -5.32 5.81
N GLY A 114 0.87 -4.27 6.63
CA GLY A 114 0.48 -4.35 8.03
C GLY A 114 1.64 -4.74 8.95
N ASP A 115 2.86 -4.30 8.62
CA ASP A 115 4.04 -4.59 9.42
C ASP A 115 3.93 -3.95 10.81
N THR A 116 4.44 -4.64 11.84
CA THR A 116 4.38 -4.19 13.25
C THR A 116 4.89 -2.75 13.41
N GLU A 117 6.02 -2.40 12.79
CA GLU A 117 6.59 -1.04 12.87
C GLU A 117 5.66 0.02 12.24
N ALA A 118 4.95 -0.34 11.16
CA ALA A 118 3.95 0.56 10.55
C ALA A 118 2.74 0.74 11.47
N VAL A 119 2.24 -0.34 12.08
CA VAL A 119 1.14 -0.28 13.05
C VAL A 119 1.52 0.55 14.27
N GLU A 120 2.74 0.41 14.80
CA GLU A 120 3.27 1.24 15.88
C GLU A 120 3.34 2.73 15.47
N SER A 121 3.76 3.03 14.24
CA SER A 121 3.80 4.39 13.69
C SER A 121 2.41 4.99 13.52
N ILE A 122 1.41 4.18 13.14
CA ILE A 122 0.01 4.61 13.08
C ILE A 122 -0.53 4.91 14.49
N ALA A 123 -0.26 4.04 15.46
CA ALA A 123 -0.67 4.27 16.85
C ALA A 123 0.00 5.50 17.48
N ALA A 124 1.18 5.89 16.98
CA ALA A 124 1.88 7.13 17.35
C ALA A 124 1.40 8.35 16.53
N GLU A 125 0.34 8.23 15.74
CA GLU A 125 -0.25 9.29 14.89
C GLU A 125 0.75 9.89 13.88
N GLN A 126 1.72 9.11 13.43
CA GLN A 126 2.69 9.50 12.40
C GLN A 126 2.23 9.00 11.02
N LEU A 127 2.31 7.68 10.78
CA LEU A 127 1.76 7.07 9.58
C LEU A 127 0.23 7.10 9.63
N SER A 128 -0.43 7.41 8.50
CA SER A 128 -1.88 7.59 8.46
C SER A 128 -2.65 6.27 8.43
N ALA A 129 -2.16 5.30 7.64
CA ALA A 129 -2.76 3.97 7.51
C ALA A 129 -1.82 2.97 6.87
N THR A 130 -2.14 1.69 7.00
CA THR A 130 -1.60 0.60 6.17
C THR A 130 -2.70 -0.37 5.76
N VAL A 131 -2.56 -0.99 4.59
CA VAL A 131 -3.46 -2.05 4.13
C VAL A 131 -2.82 -3.40 4.45
N ALA A 132 -3.24 -4.00 5.56
CA ALA A 132 -2.70 -5.26 6.05
C ALA A 132 -3.12 -6.43 5.17
N GLN A 133 -2.18 -7.33 4.93
CA GLN A 133 -2.39 -8.64 4.35
C GLN A 133 -2.30 -9.69 5.47
N ASP A 134 -2.93 -10.86 5.25
CA ASP A 134 -2.81 -11.99 6.17
C ASP A 134 -1.97 -13.12 5.54
N PRO A 135 -0.64 -13.08 5.68
CA PRO A 135 0.25 -14.10 5.10
C PRO A 135 0.01 -15.49 5.73
N ALA A 136 -0.45 -15.56 6.98
CA ALA A 136 -0.75 -16.83 7.63
C ALA A 136 -1.98 -17.48 6.98
N GLN A 137 -3.06 -16.72 6.76
CA GLN A 137 -4.25 -17.21 6.09
C GLN A 137 -3.98 -17.52 4.61
N ILE A 138 -3.18 -16.71 3.91
CA ILE A 138 -2.74 -16.99 2.54
C ILE A 138 -2.01 -18.33 2.48
N GLY A 139 -1.08 -18.57 3.40
CA GLY A 139 -0.32 -19.83 3.47
C GLY A 139 -1.21 -21.04 3.79
N ALA A 140 -2.09 -20.93 4.78
CA ALA A 140 -3.03 -21.97 5.17
C ALA A 140 -3.99 -22.32 4.01
N SER A 141 -4.64 -21.32 3.43
CA SER A 141 -5.58 -21.52 2.31
C SER A 141 -4.88 -22.13 1.08
N SER A 142 -3.64 -21.74 0.80
CA SER A 142 -2.86 -22.32 -0.30
C SER A 142 -2.54 -23.79 -0.06
N LEU A 143 -2.23 -24.17 1.19
CA LEU A 143 -1.98 -25.56 1.56
C LEU A 143 -3.27 -26.39 1.47
N ASP A 144 -4.39 -25.89 1.97
CA ASP A 144 -5.69 -26.57 1.89
C ASP A 144 -6.09 -26.83 0.44
N LEU A 145 -5.98 -25.83 -0.44
CA LEU A 145 -6.26 -25.98 -1.87
C LEU A 145 -5.34 -27.01 -2.53
N LEU A 146 -4.07 -27.07 -2.12
CA LEU A 146 -3.14 -28.07 -2.64
C LEU A 146 -3.51 -29.49 -2.18
N ILE A 147 -3.89 -29.67 -0.91
CA ILE A 147 -4.33 -30.95 -0.35
C ILE A 147 -5.60 -31.42 -1.09
N ASP A 148 -6.59 -30.54 -1.22
CA ASP A 148 -7.82 -30.85 -1.95
C ASP A 148 -7.56 -31.26 -3.40
N ALA A 149 -6.66 -30.57 -4.09
CA ALA A 149 -6.29 -30.90 -5.45
C ALA A 149 -5.65 -32.31 -5.55
N VAL A 150 -4.78 -32.66 -4.60
CA VAL A 150 -4.13 -33.97 -4.55
C VAL A 150 -5.16 -35.06 -4.22
N GLU A 151 -6.00 -34.87 -3.23
CA GLU A 151 -7.01 -35.87 -2.80
C GLU A 151 -8.06 -36.13 -3.88
N ASN A 152 -8.48 -35.08 -4.60
CA ASN A 152 -9.45 -35.18 -5.68
C ASN A 152 -8.85 -35.57 -7.04
N GLY A 153 -7.52 -35.73 -7.11
CA GLY A 153 -6.82 -36.04 -8.36
C GLY A 153 -6.93 -34.92 -9.39
N THR A 154 -7.09 -33.68 -8.95
CA THR A 154 -7.19 -32.54 -9.84
C THR A 154 -5.84 -32.28 -10.51
N THR A 155 -5.84 -32.25 -11.84
CA THR A 155 -4.64 -31.91 -12.62
C THR A 155 -4.88 -30.58 -13.32
N ALA A 156 -3.94 -29.64 -13.15
CA ALA A 156 -3.95 -28.42 -13.93
C ALA A 156 -3.48 -28.72 -15.36
N GLU A 157 -4.22 -28.23 -16.35
CA GLU A 157 -3.75 -28.24 -17.74
C GLU A 157 -2.65 -27.20 -17.92
N VAL A 158 -1.60 -27.53 -18.66
CA VAL A 158 -0.51 -26.59 -18.96
C VAL A 158 -1.05 -25.36 -19.68
N GLY A 159 -0.79 -24.19 -19.13
CA GLY A 159 -1.26 -22.89 -19.68
C GLY A 159 -2.62 -22.44 -19.16
N THR A 160 -3.26 -23.19 -18.24
CA THR A 160 -4.43 -22.70 -17.50
C THR A 160 -4.00 -22.13 -16.15
N PHE A 161 -4.68 -21.05 -15.74
CA PHE A 161 -4.54 -20.51 -14.39
C PHE A 161 -5.71 -21.00 -13.53
N PRO A 162 -5.46 -21.48 -12.31
CA PRO A 162 -6.54 -21.82 -11.39
C PRO A 162 -7.40 -20.59 -11.05
N GLU A 163 -8.62 -20.83 -10.64
CA GLU A 163 -9.47 -19.77 -10.11
C GLU A 163 -8.78 -19.08 -8.91
N LYS A 164 -8.80 -17.73 -8.91
CA LYS A 164 -8.21 -16.98 -7.81
C LYS A 164 -9.10 -17.07 -6.58
N THR A 165 -8.50 -17.41 -5.44
CA THR A 165 -9.16 -17.37 -4.13
C THR A 165 -8.58 -16.18 -3.35
N PRO A 166 -9.15 -14.97 -3.48
CA PRO A 166 -8.61 -13.80 -2.80
C PRO A 166 -8.82 -13.91 -1.29
N ILE A 167 -7.80 -13.54 -0.53
CA ILE A 167 -7.90 -13.29 0.91
C ILE A 167 -8.11 -11.81 1.10
N ASP A 168 -9.06 -11.42 1.94
CA ASP A 168 -9.40 -10.04 2.19
C ASP A 168 -8.25 -9.34 2.93
N SER A 169 -7.98 -8.10 2.53
CA SER A 169 -7.06 -7.20 3.22
C SER A 169 -7.82 -6.28 4.18
N VAL A 170 -7.16 -5.84 5.24
CA VAL A 170 -7.74 -4.96 6.25
C VAL A 170 -7.03 -3.60 6.20
N LEU A 171 -7.80 -2.51 6.22
CA LEU A 171 -7.25 -1.17 6.41
C LEU A 171 -7.04 -0.94 7.91
N ILE A 172 -5.80 -0.68 8.29
CA ILE A 172 -5.42 -0.30 9.66
C ILE A 172 -5.20 1.20 9.70
N THR A 173 -5.91 1.85 10.62
CA THR A 173 -5.83 3.30 10.90
C THR A 173 -5.66 3.51 12.40
N ALA A 174 -5.55 4.75 12.86
CA ALA A 174 -5.48 5.06 14.28
C ALA A 174 -6.69 4.53 15.09
N GLU A 175 -7.85 4.33 14.43
CA GLU A 175 -9.07 3.85 15.09
C GLU A 175 -8.99 2.38 15.52
N ASN A 176 -8.24 1.54 14.79
CA ASN A 176 -8.15 0.10 15.03
C ASN A 176 -6.72 -0.43 15.20
N ALA A 177 -5.70 0.40 15.15
CA ALA A 177 -4.30 -0.02 15.28
C ALA A 177 -4.01 -0.80 16.58
N ALA A 178 -4.74 -0.51 17.65
CA ALA A 178 -4.58 -1.21 18.94
C ALA A 178 -4.93 -2.71 18.87
N ASP A 179 -5.75 -3.13 17.91
CA ASP A 179 -6.16 -4.53 17.72
C ASP A 179 -5.09 -5.35 16.97
N TYR A 180 -4.06 -4.67 16.42
CA TYR A 180 -3.01 -5.27 15.58
C TYR A 180 -1.60 -5.13 16.16
N GLN A 181 -1.46 -4.69 17.42
CA GLN A 181 -0.18 -4.56 18.16
C GLN A 181 0.26 -5.86 18.84
#